data_544dac97715c04178430e77cceb7fbe4
#
_entry.id   544dac97715c04178430e77cceb7fbe4
#
_cell.length_a   1.000
_cell.length_b   1.000
_cell.length_c   1.000
_cell.angle_alpha   90.00
_cell.angle_beta   90.00
_cell.angle_gamma   90.00
#
_symmetry.space_group_name_H-M   'P 1'
#
loop_
_entity.id
_entity.type
_entity.pdbx_description
1 polymer ?
#
loop_
_entity_poly.entity_id
_entity_poly.type
_entity_poly.pdbx_seq_one_letter_code
_entity_poly.pdbx_strand_id
1 'polypeptide(L)'
;MAENTTNIAQLSYANRDYQSIKTELLNKIPLVTSKWTDWNESDLGITLLELFTGLFDLMSYQLDRMTNESYLPTARIRTSVDNLTKLIDYHLAPSKGASVTEEITFGVAYPFNVTIPKGFKISTQDSKNKITYSAIADTIVIAGDTVVEITMSEGVRNEANYVSDGSANQSVTIPTNIQQPAGQDSYLEVTVDGVPWSEELTTLYGGTTAYLLDIGTDNNTVITFGDGVNGLIPANGANILIVYWTGNGISGRVGADTLTKTEDTLIQNTQTIILTATNPESSIGGENKESIEHAKYYAPKSLRRGNRLVTLEDYDTYASSYSIAGLGNVAIAKSYWKSSDLYACEMDLYVLSKDISGNYVVTSTALKTQLAADIDVQRCLCQKVNIIDGNINSIIVDMDVYVNSQYSPVTVAANVTDKINEYVTSLTFGGSLYVSKLIDLAMSVDGV
;
A
#
# COMPACT_ATOMS: atom_id res chain seq x y z
N MET A 1 -8.76 -12.03 4.90
CA MET A 1 -9.96 -11.98 4.03
C MET A 1 -9.53 -12.52 2.69
N ALA A 2 -10.10 -13.62 2.20
CA ALA A 2 -10.02 -13.88 0.79
C ALA A 2 -10.61 -12.62 0.13
N GLU A 3 -9.79 -11.93 -0.63
CA GLU A 3 -10.27 -10.92 -1.56
C GLU A 3 -11.26 -11.65 -2.46
N ASN A 4 -12.54 -11.49 -2.12
CA ASN A 4 -13.58 -11.84 -3.04
C ASN A 4 -13.42 -10.82 -4.17
N THR A 5 -12.47 -11.09 -5.06
CA THR A 5 -12.37 -10.42 -6.34
C THR A 5 -13.63 -10.82 -7.09
N THR A 6 -14.74 -10.20 -6.71
CA THR A 6 -15.87 -10.06 -7.60
C THR A 6 -15.27 -9.35 -8.80
N ASN A 7 -14.88 -10.14 -9.77
CA ASN A 7 -14.48 -9.69 -11.08
C ASN A 7 -15.74 -9.03 -11.66
N ILE A 8 -15.98 -7.76 -11.22
CA ILE A 8 -17.11 -6.99 -11.74
C ILE A 8 -16.83 -6.90 -13.23
N ALA A 9 -17.65 -7.57 -14.01
CA ALA A 9 -17.52 -7.58 -15.45
C ALA A 9 -17.46 -6.12 -15.92
N GLN A 10 -16.53 -5.83 -16.81
CA GLN A 10 -16.48 -4.52 -17.45
C GLN A 10 -17.82 -4.29 -18.12
N LEU A 11 -18.50 -3.22 -17.73
CA LEU A 11 -19.77 -2.84 -18.32
C LEU A 11 -19.49 -2.18 -19.67
N SER A 12 -20.17 -2.61 -20.70
CA SER A 12 -20.21 -1.90 -21.97
C SER A 12 -21.30 -0.84 -21.92
N TYR A 13 -20.93 0.42 -21.89
CA TYR A 13 -21.87 1.55 -21.85
C TYR A 13 -22.27 1.98 -23.26
N ALA A 14 -21.37 1.82 -24.22
CA ALA A 14 -21.65 2.18 -25.62
C ALA A 14 -22.53 1.16 -26.33
N ASN A 15 -22.55 -0.10 -25.88
CA ASN A 15 -23.25 -1.24 -26.47
C ASN A 15 -23.07 -1.31 -28.00
N ARG A 16 -21.87 -0.99 -28.49
CA ARG A 16 -21.48 -0.94 -29.89
C ARG A 16 -20.21 -1.72 -30.10
N ASP A 17 -20.32 -2.81 -30.82
CA ASP A 17 -19.21 -3.64 -31.27
C ASP A 17 -19.00 -3.48 -32.79
N TYR A 18 -17.92 -4.06 -33.28
CA TYR A 18 -17.58 -4.04 -34.71
C TYR A 18 -18.75 -4.45 -35.58
N GLN A 19 -19.48 -5.53 -35.24
CA GLN A 19 -20.55 -6.07 -36.06
C GLN A 19 -21.81 -5.17 -36.07
N SER A 20 -22.18 -4.60 -34.93
CA SER A 20 -23.31 -3.67 -34.83
C SER A 20 -23.04 -2.37 -35.59
N ILE A 21 -21.81 -1.83 -35.47
CA ILE A 21 -21.38 -0.62 -36.20
C ILE A 21 -21.38 -0.89 -37.72
N LYS A 22 -20.76 -2.01 -38.16
CA LYS A 22 -20.76 -2.42 -39.57
C LYS A 22 -22.16 -2.49 -40.12
N THR A 23 -23.06 -3.17 -39.42
CA THR A 23 -24.46 -3.32 -39.83
C THR A 23 -25.19 -1.98 -39.92
N GLU A 24 -24.99 -1.10 -38.93
CA GLU A 24 -25.59 0.25 -38.93
C GLU A 24 -25.11 1.08 -40.12
N LEU A 25 -23.80 1.07 -40.40
CA LEU A 25 -23.21 1.80 -41.51
C LEU A 25 -23.71 1.28 -42.88
N LEU A 26 -23.71 -0.04 -43.05
CA LEU A 26 -24.28 -0.67 -44.29
C LEU A 26 -25.75 -0.29 -44.50
N ASN A 27 -26.57 -0.31 -43.45
CA ASN A 27 -27.99 0.07 -43.55
C ASN A 27 -28.19 1.57 -43.85
N LYS A 28 -27.24 2.43 -43.58
CA LYS A 28 -27.27 3.87 -43.89
C LYS A 28 -26.93 4.20 -45.33
N ILE A 29 -26.16 3.36 -46.02
CA ILE A 29 -25.72 3.62 -47.41
C ILE A 29 -26.92 3.86 -48.35
N PRO A 30 -27.95 3.00 -48.38
CA PRO A 30 -29.09 3.20 -49.29
C PRO A 30 -29.91 4.47 -48.99
N LEU A 31 -29.85 4.97 -47.75
CA LEU A 31 -30.50 6.22 -47.35
C LEU A 31 -29.78 7.46 -47.86
N VAL A 32 -28.47 7.35 -48.11
CA VAL A 32 -27.63 8.46 -48.55
C VAL A 32 -27.44 8.46 -50.06
N THR A 33 -27.30 7.27 -50.68
CA THR A 33 -27.10 7.14 -52.11
C THR A 33 -27.70 5.83 -52.66
N SER A 34 -28.38 5.91 -53.79
CA SER A 34 -28.87 4.75 -54.54
C SER A 34 -27.84 4.26 -55.61
N LYS A 35 -26.71 4.94 -55.73
CA LYS A 35 -25.70 4.62 -56.75
C LYS A 35 -24.73 3.54 -56.35
N TRP A 36 -24.59 3.26 -55.04
CA TRP A 36 -23.70 2.22 -54.53
C TRP A 36 -24.50 0.94 -54.36
N THR A 37 -24.28 0.00 -55.26
CA THR A 37 -25.05 -1.26 -55.34
C THR A 37 -24.18 -2.50 -55.13
N ASP A 38 -22.84 -2.36 -55.04
CA ASP A 38 -21.92 -3.47 -54.80
C ASP A 38 -21.71 -3.60 -53.28
N TRP A 39 -22.13 -4.74 -52.73
CA TRP A 39 -22.02 -5.09 -51.30
C TRP A 39 -20.96 -6.17 -51.04
N ASN A 40 -20.12 -6.45 -52.04
CA ASN A 40 -19.09 -7.46 -51.93
C ASN A 40 -17.99 -6.95 -50.96
N GLU A 41 -17.51 -7.81 -50.09
CA GLU A 41 -16.38 -7.48 -49.19
C GLU A 41 -15.10 -7.09 -49.95
N SER A 42 -14.98 -7.48 -51.21
CA SER A 42 -13.85 -7.09 -52.08
C SER A 42 -13.99 -5.68 -52.68
N ASP A 43 -15.16 -5.03 -52.55
CA ASP A 43 -15.33 -3.65 -52.99
C ASP A 43 -14.48 -2.67 -52.16
N LEU A 44 -13.83 -1.73 -52.82
CA LEU A 44 -12.98 -0.74 -52.19
C LEU A 44 -13.74 0.10 -51.15
N GLY A 45 -15.01 0.45 -51.44
CA GLY A 45 -15.84 1.21 -50.51
C GLY A 45 -16.19 0.41 -49.28
N ILE A 46 -16.57 -0.89 -49.43
CA ILE A 46 -16.84 -1.78 -48.31
C ILE A 46 -15.57 -1.98 -47.49
N THR A 47 -14.42 -2.20 -48.12
CA THR A 47 -13.11 -2.31 -47.39
C THR A 47 -12.82 -1.05 -46.57
N LEU A 48 -13.04 0.16 -47.14
CA LEU A 48 -12.86 1.42 -46.39
C LEU A 48 -13.85 1.54 -45.22
N LEU A 49 -15.12 1.14 -45.42
CA LEU A 49 -16.12 1.14 -44.38
C LEU A 49 -15.76 0.21 -43.25
N GLU A 50 -15.20 -0.97 -43.54
CA GLU A 50 -14.71 -1.91 -42.53
C GLU A 50 -13.54 -1.37 -41.73
N LEU A 51 -12.60 -0.66 -42.38
CA LEU A 51 -11.49 0.01 -41.68
C LEU A 51 -12.02 1.10 -40.72
N PHE A 52 -13.00 1.91 -41.16
CA PHE A 52 -13.66 2.88 -40.28
C PHE A 52 -14.43 2.21 -39.14
N THR A 53 -15.12 1.11 -39.43
CA THR A 53 -15.82 0.32 -38.40
C THR A 53 -14.86 -0.15 -37.32
N GLY A 54 -13.68 -0.68 -37.71
CA GLY A 54 -12.64 -1.09 -36.76
C GLY A 54 -12.12 0.08 -35.91
N LEU A 55 -11.99 1.27 -36.52
CA LEU A 55 -11.58 2.47 -35.79
C LEU A 55 -12.67 2.91 -34.78
N PHE A 56 -13.95 2.89 -35.17
CA PHE A 56 -15.06 3.22 -34.28
C PHE A 56 -15.24 2.20 -33.16
N ASP A 57 -15.02 0.92 -33.41
CA ASP A 57 -15.01 -0.13 -32.38
C ASP A 57 -13.93 0.14 -31.34
N LEU A 58 -12.70 0.47 -31.79
CA LEU A 58 -11.61 0.86 -30.91
C LEU A 58 -11.96 2.11 -30.08
N MET A 59 -12.59 3.12 -30.69
CA MET A 59 -13.03 4.31 -29.98
C MET A 59 -14.12 4.01 -28.97
N SER A 60 -15.09 3.15 -29.27
CA SER A 60 -16.12 2.69 -28.34
C SER A 60 -15.51 1.96 -27.15
N TYR A 61 -14.54 1.08 -27.41
CA TYR A 61 -13.78 0.41 -26.35
C TYR A 61 -13.06 1.40 -25.43
N GLN A 62 -12.41 2.42 -25.99
CA GLN A 62 -11.74 3.46 -25.21
C GLN A 62 -12.73 4.26 -24.37
N LEU A 63 -13.88 4.59 -24.93
CA LEU A 63 -14.95 5.29 -24.20
C LEU A 63 -15.49 4.45 -23.04
N ASP A 64 -15.77 3.17 -23.27
CA ASP A 64 -16.19 2.25 -22.22
C ASP A 64 -15.13 2.12 -21.12
N ARG A 65 -13.84 2.02 -21.51
CA ARG A 65 -12.74 1.98 -20.56
C ARG A 65 -12.67 3.24 -19.70
N MET A 66 -12.74 4.43 -20.31
CA MET A 66 -12.74 5.71 -19.58
C MET A 66 -13.94 5.82 -18.64
N THR A 67 -15.11 5.38 -19.08
CA THR A 67 -16.32 5.39 -18.25
C THR A 67 -16.19 4.43 -17.07
N ASN A 68 -15.65 3.22 -17.28
CA ASN A 68 -15.40 2.28 -16.20
C ASN A 68 -14.39 2.83 -15.16
N GLU A 69 -13.38 3.59 -15.59
CA GLU A 69 -12.42 4.23 -14.68
C GLU A 69 -13.01 5.41 -13.88
N SER A 70 -14.18 5.92 -14.25
CA SER A 70 -14.87 7.00 -13.55
C SER A 70 -15.68 6.53 -12.34
N TYR A 71 -15.83 5.23 -12.13
CA TYR A 71 -16.57 4.66 -11.01
C TYR A 71 -15.68 3.78 -10.14
N LEU A 72 -15.65 4.03 -8.83
CA LEU A 72 -14.80 3.32 -7.89
C LEU A 72 -14.89 1.78 -7.96
N PRO A 73 -16.09 1.14 -8.07
CA PRO A 73 -16.17 -0.31 -8.16
C PRO A 73 -15.52 -0.88 -9.42
N THR A 74 -15.60 -0.18 -10.55
CA THR A 74 -15.13 -0.66 -11.86
C THR A 74 -13.74 -0.17 -12.25
N ALA A 75 -13.23 0.89 -11.59
CA ALA A 75 -11.89 1.42 -11.84
C ALA A 75 -10.81 0.36 -11.57
N ARG A 76 -9.81 0.27 -12.44
CA ARG A 76 -8.72 -0.71 -12.34
C ARG A 76 -7.35 -0.06 -12.29
N ILE A 77 -7.26 1.20 -12.68
CA ILE A 77 -6.01 1.96 -12.67
C ILE A 77 -5.84 2.61 -11.29
N ARG A 78 -4.65 2.43 -10.68
CA ARG A 78 -4.36 2.98 -9.35
C ARG A 78 -4.59 4.48 -9.26
N THR A 79 -4.17 5.24 -10.28
CA THR A 79 -4.38 6.69 -10.35
C THR A 79 -5.86 7.06 -10.35
N SER A 80 -6.71 6.32 -11.09
CA SER A 80 -8.16 6.55 -11.11
C SER A 80 -8.77 6.30 -9.73
N VAL A 81 -8.37 5.20 -9.07
CA VAL A 81 -8.86 4.86 -7.72
C VAL A 81 -8.40 5.91 -6.71
N ASP A 82 -7.14 6.32 -6.74
CA ASP A 82 -6.59 7.37 -5.85
C ASP A 82 -7.38 8.68 -6.01
N ASN A 83 -7.59 9.14 -7.25
CA ASN A 83 -8.36 10.35 -7.52
C ASN A 83 -9.83 10.26 -7.05
N LEU A 84 -10.46 9.09 -7.19
CA LEU A 84 -11.82 8.88 -6.73
C LEU A 84 -11.91 8.82 -5.19
N THR A 85 -10.92 8.23 -4.54
CA THR A 85 -10.90 8.13 -3.08
C THR A 85 -10.48 9.43 -2.40
N LYS A 86 -9.64 10.26 -3.04
CA LYS A 86 -9.34 11.63 -2.57
C LYS A 86 -10.59 12.50 -2.42
N LEU A 87 -11.62 12.30 -3.27
CA LEU A 87 -12.89 13.05 -3.15
C LEU A 87 -13.63 12.78 -1.83
N ILE A 88 -13.31 11.69 -1.16
CA ILE A 88 -13.89 11.30 0.13
C ILE A 88 -12.85 11.37 1.26
N ASP A 89 -11.78 12.12 1.06
CA ASP A 89 -10.69 12.33 2.03
C ASP A 89 -9.98 11.01 2.42
N TYR A 90 -9.81 10.11 1.45
CA TYR A 90 -9.09 8.85 1.62
C TYR A 90 -7.91 8.77 0.66
N HIS A 91 -6.70 8.68 1.20
CA HIS A 91 -5.48 8.48 0.44
C HIS A 91 -5.04 7.02 0.44
N LEU A 92 -4.61 6.54 -0.72
CA LEU A 92 -3.99 5.23 -0.80
C LEU A 92 -2.65 5.24 -0.05
N ALA A 93 -2.55 4.40 0.98
CA ALA A 93 -1.34 4.32 1.78
C ALA A 93 -0.11 3.93 0.93
N PRO A 94 1.03 4.62 1.10
CA PRO A 94 2.30 4.23 0.51
C PRO A 94 2.82 2.93 1.14
N SER A 95 3.88 2.35 0.57
CA SER A 95 4.60 1.28 1.25
C SER A 95 5.19 1.77 2.57
N LYS A 96 5.32 0.88 3.56
CA LYS A 96 5.89 1.19 4.88
C LYS A 96 7.16 0.40 5.11
N GLY A 97 8.19 1.07 5.61
CA GLY A 97 9.47 0.45 5.95
C GLY A 97 9.39 -0.42 7.20
N ALA A 98 10.14 -1.51 7.22
CA ALA A 98 10.36 -2.29 8.43
C ALA A 98 11.30 -1.53 9.38
N SER A 99 11.13 -1.73 10.68
CA SER A 99 12.01 -1.21 11.72
C SER A 99 12.92 -2.28 12.27
N VAL A 100 14.12 -1.88 12.66
CA VAL A 100 15.08 -2.72 13.39
C VAL A 100 15.81 -1.89 14.43
N THR A 101 16.15 -2.49 15.56
CA THR A 101 17.14 -1.95 16.49
C THR A 101 18.50 -2.50 16.09
N GLU A 102 19.41 -1.62 15.77
CA GLU A 102 20.78 -1.94 15.37
C GLU A 102 21.72 -1.64 16.51
N GLU A 103 22.55 -2.60 16.89
CA GLU A 103 23.64 -2.42 17.84
C GLU A 103 24.91 -2.04 17.07
N ILE A 104 25.41 -0.85 17.33
CA ILE A 104 26.67 -0.36 16.76
C ILE A 104 27.74 -0.43 17.80
N THR A 105 28.81 -1.17 17.49
CA THR A 105 30.01 -1.32 18.35
C THR A 105 31.18 -0.57 17.73
N PHE A 106 31.78 0.31 18.49
CA PHE A 106 32.97 1.05 18.10
C PHE A 106 34.26 0.26 18.45
N GLY A 107 35.20 0.22 17.53
CA GLY A 107 36.45 -0.51 17.69
C GLY A 107 37.36 0.05 18.82
N VAL A 108 37.13 1.31 19.18
CA VAL A 108 37.85 2.01 20.30
C VAL A 108 36.89 3.03 20.94
N ALA A 109 37.11 3.30 22.23
CA ALA A 109 36.42 4.40 22.91
C ALA A 109 36.99 5.76 22.42
N TYR A 110 36.13 6.61 21.86
CA TYR A 110 36.52 7.94 21.39
C TYR A 110 36.43 8.96 22.52
N PRO A 111 37.41 9.89 22.64
CA PRO A 111 37.45 10.90 23.71
C PRO A 111 36.49 12.08 23.45
N PHE A 112 35.66 12.00 22.43
CA PHE A 112 34.69 13.02 22.05
C PHE A 112 33.36 12.33 21.66
N ASN A 113 32.29 13.08 21.68
CA ASN A 113 30.98 12.58 21.26
C ASN A 113 30.99 12.26 19.76
N VAL A 114 30.48 11.08 19.40
CA VAL A 114 30.31 10.66 18.02
C VAL A 114 28.85 10.81 17.64
N THR A 115 28.57 11.50 16.55
CA THR A 115 27.17 11.63 16.01
C THR A 115 27.00 10.72 14.82
N ILE A 116 26.06 9.80 14.93
CA ILE A 116 25.57 9.00 13.80
C ILE A 116 24.43 9.79 13.16
N PRO A 117 24.57 10.26 11.91
CA PRO A 117 23.58 11.16 11.30
C PRO A 117 22.33 10.40 10.84
N LYS A 118 21.19 11.09 10.82
CA LYS A 118 19.97 10.64 10.14
C LYS A 118 20.30 10.26 8.68
N GLY A 119 19.86 9.08 8.26
CA GLY A 119 20.16 8.56 6.93
C GLY A 119 21.45 7.75 6.82
N PHE A 120 22.21 7.54 7.92
CA PHE A 120 23.35 6.62 7.94
C PHE A 120 22.91 5.21 7.56
N LYS A 121 23.65 4.56 6.64
CA LYS A 121 23.19 3.34 5.96
C LYS A 121 23.96 2.11 6.41
N ILE A 122 23.20 1.08 6.71
CA ILE A 122 23.68 -0.28 6.97
C ILE A 122 22.94 -1.24 6.04
N SER A 123 23.60 -2.27 5.55
CA SER A 123 23.00 -3.21 4.61
C SER A 123 23.34 -4.66 4.92
N THR A 124 22.58 -5.56 4.29
CA THR A 124 22.92 -6.98 4.23
C THR A 124 24.19 -7.20 3.41
N GLN A 125 24.92 -8.30 3.68
CA GLN A 125 26.12 -8.65 2.92
C GLN A 125 25.85 -9.16 1.52
N ASP A 126 24.62 -9.62 1.23
CA ASP A 126 24.26 -10.14 -0.08
C ASP A 126 24.22 -9.01 -1.12
N SER A 127 25.09 -9.08 -2.12
CA SER A 127 25.16 -8.07 -3.17
C SER A 127 24.05 -8.20 -4.23
N LYS A 128 23.39 -9.37 -4.33
CA LYS A 128 22.30 -9.61 -5.32
C LYS A 128 20.96 -9.16 -4.80
N ASN A 129 20.70 -9.40 -3.51
CA ASN A 129 19.47 -9.02 -2.83
C ASN A 129 19.80 -8.07 -1.67
N LYS A 130 20.51 -7.00 -1.98
CA LYS A 130 20.93 -6.01 -1.00
C LYS A 130 19.72 -5.28 -0.40
N ILE A 131 19.52 -5.43 0.90
CA ILE A 131 18.53 -4.69 1.67
C ILE A 131 19.27 -3.66 2.50
N THR A 132 18.86 -2.40 2.42
CA THR A 132 19.51 -1.27 3.10
C THR A 132 18.56 -0.70 4.14
N TYR A 133 19.09 -0.44 5.31
CA TYR A 133 18.44 0.28 6.40
C TYR A 133 19.13 1.61 6.63
N SER A 134 18.36 2.63 6.97
CA SER A 134 18.90 3.97 7.27
C SER A 134 18.43 4.44 8.63
N ALA A 135 19.34 5.13 9.35
CA ALA A 135 19.03 5.73 10.64
C ALA A 135 17.89 6.76 10.52
N ILE A 136 16.89 6.70 11.39
CA ILE A 136 15.71 7.59 11.34
C ILE A 136 15.92 8.94 12.02
N ALA A 137 16.94 9.04 12.88
CA ALA A 137 17.29 10.25 13.64
C ALA A 137 18.79 10.35 13.83
N ASP A 138 19.25 11.57 14.14
CA ASP A 138 20.62 11.78 14.62
C ASP A 138 20.78 11.16 16.02
N THR A 139 21.80 10.34 16.21
CA THR A 139 22.09 9.72 17.50
C THR A 139 23.49 10.14 17.98
N ILE A 140 23.53 10.71 19.17
CA ILE A 140 24.79 11.14 19.79
C ILE A 140 25.27 10.06 20.77
N VAL A 141 26.45 9.50 20.48
CA VAL A 141 27.15 8.57 21.34
C VAL A 141 28.11 9.38 22.25
N ILE A 142 27.99 9.18 23.55
CA ILE A 142 28.74 9.94 24.51
C ILE A 142 30.24 9.52 24.49
N ALA A 143 31.14 10.45 24.73
CA ALA A 143 32.57 10.19 24.79
C ALA A 143 32.89 9.07 25.81
N GLY A 144 33.61 8.04 25.37
CA GLY A 144 33.96 6.87 26.17
C GLY A 144 33.06 5.65 25.95
N ASP A 145 31.84 5.80 25.41
CA ASP A 145 30.98 4.67 25.11
C ASP A 145 31.48 3.92 23.88
N THR A 146 31.34 2.60 23.91
CA THR A 146 31.77 1.71 22.83
C THR A 146 30.64 0.99 22.16
N VAL A 147 29.41 1.05 22.70
CA VAL A 147 28.20 0.41 22.12
C VAL A 147 27.05 1.38 22.21
N VAL A 148 26.25 1.42 21.16
CA VAL A 148 24.99 2.19 21.11
C VAL A 148 23.95 1.44 20.31
N GLU A 149 22.72 1.47 20.76
CA GLU A 149 21.56 0.99 20.03
C GLU A 149 20.90 2.14 19.28
N ILE A 150 20.63 1.94 17.99
CA ILE A 150 19.93 2.91 17.15
C ILE A 150 18.73 2.26 16.46
N THR A 151 17.66 3.00 16.31
CA THR A 151 16.51 2.56 15.52
C THR A 151 16.72 2.94 14.06
N MET A 152 16.61 1.95 13.19
CA MET A 152 16.75 2.12 11.75
C MET A 152 15.47 1.69 11.03
N SER A 153 15.20 2.34 9.90
CA SER A 153 14.10 1.97 8.99
C SER A 153 14.66 1.36 7.72
N GLU A 154 14.00 0.32 7.24
CA GLU A 154 14.25 -0.17 5.90
C GLU A 154 14.01 0.93 4.88
N GLY A 155 14.90 1.00 3.89
CA GLY A 155 14.87 1.96 2.82
C GLY A 155 16.04 2.93 2.83
N VAL A 156 16.07 3.75 1.79
CA VAL A 156 17.13 4.75 1.59
C VAL A 156 16.50 6.14 1.59
N ARG A 157 17.05 7.02 2.42
CA ARG A 157 16.74 8.43 2.42
C ARG A 157 17.40 9.10 1.21
N ASN A 158 16.63 9.76 0.38
CA ASN A 158 17.08 10.44 -0.82
C ASN A 158 16.77 11.94 -0.71
N GLU A 159 17.58 12.74 -1.40
CA GLU A 159 17.39 14.18 -1.53
C GLU A 159 17.43 14.56 -3.00
N ALA A 160 16.46 15.34 -3.44
CA ALA A 160 16.41 15.88 -4.79
C ALA A 160 16.25 17.40 -4.73
N ASN A 161 17.09 18.08 -5.51
CA ASN A 161 17.08 19.54 -5.60
C ASN A 161 16.59 19.96 -6.96
N TYR A 162 15.63 20.88 -6.99
CA TYR A 162 15.06 21.49 -8.17
C TYR A 162 15.10 23.00 -8.04
N VAL A 163 15.14 23.70 -9.15
CA VAL A 163 15.06 25.16 -9.18
C VAL A 163 13.72 25.54 -9.76
N SER A 164 12.97 26.37 -9.05
CA SER A 164 11.68 26.87 -9.51
C SER A 164 11.84 27.78 -10.73
N ASP A 165 10.98 27.60 -11.72
CA ASP A 165 10.85 28.49 -12.87
C ASP A 165 9.86 29.64 -12.64
N GLY A 166 9.15 29.65 -11.49
CA GLY A 166 8.15 30.66 -11.12
C GLY A 166 6.84 30.53 -11.91
N SER A 167 6.60 29.44 -12.62
CA SER A 167 5.36 29.23 -13.35
C SER A 167 4.23 28.74 -12.42
N ALA A 168 2.99 29.07 -12.79
CA ALA A 168 1.80 28.57 -12.11
C ALA A 168 1.62 27.07 -12.37
N ASN A 169 1.19 26.33 -11.35
CA ASN A 169 1.01 24.86 -11.38
C ASN A 169 2.30 24.10 -11.75
N GLN A 170 3.45 24.66 -11.36
CA GLN A 170 4.73 23.97 -11.57
C GLN A 170 4.69 22.60 -10.90
N SER A 171 5.11 21.58 -11.63
CA SER A 171 5.16 20.21 -11.12
C SER A 171 6.55 19.64 -11.13
N VAL A 172 6.87 18.84 -10.11
CA VAL A 172 8.13 18.09 -9.97
C VAL A 172 7.80 16.61 -9.88
N THR A 173 8.46 15.80 -10.70
CA THR A 173 8.25 14.35 -10.71
C THR A 173 9.43 13.63 -10.09
N ILE A 174 9.14 12.81 -9.08
CA ILE A 174 10.07 11.84 -8.49
C ILE A 174 9.84 10.50 -9.22
N PRO A 175 10.85 9.94 -9.92
CA PRO A 175 10.68 8.77 -10.79
C PRO A 175 10.60 7.45 -10.01
N THR A 176 9.95 7.45 -8.87
CA THR A 176 9.81 6.26 -8.01
C THR A 176 8.64 6.40 -7.06
N ASN A 177 8.20 5.26 -6.50
CA ASN A 177 7.29 5.25 -5.37
C ASN A 177 8.03 5.64 -4.10
N ILE A 178 7.43 6.52 -3.36
CA ILE A 178 7.88 6.88 -2.02
C ILE A 178 7.40 5.85 -0.99
N GLN A 179 8.18 5.72 0.09
CA GLN A 179 7.90 4.82 1.20
C GLN A 179 7.85 5.61 2.51
N GLN A 180 6.94 5.26 3.39
CA GLN A 180 6.90 5.81 4.74
C GLN A 180 7.96 5.11 5.59
N PRO A 181 8.96 5.82 6.13
CA PRO A 181 9.96 5.23 7.01
C PRO A 181 9.33 4.86 8.36
N ALA A 182 9.89 3.85 9.01
CA ALA A 182 9.46 3.45 10.34
C ALA A 182 9.62 4.59 11.36
N GLY A 183 8.63 4.72 12.25
CA GLY A 183 8.67 5.72 13.34
C GLY A 183 8.63 7.18 12.90
N GLN A 184 8.25 7.46 11.66
CA GLN A 184 8.04 8.81 11.14
C GLN A 184 6.66 8.94 10.51
N ASP A 185 5.95 10.04 10.81
CA ASP A 185 4.64 10.32 10.25
C ASP A 185 4.74 10.81 8.80
N SER A 186 5.84 11.52 8.46
CA SER A 186 6.07 12.06 7.13
C SER A 186 7.00 11.16 6.31
N TYR A 187 6.59 10.86 5.10
CA TYR A 187 7.35 10.11 4.09
C TYR A 187 7.97 11.02 3.02
N LEU A 188 7.57 12.30 3.02
CA LEU A 188 8.00 13.32 2.08
C LEU A 188 8.13 14.65 2.82
N GLU A 189 9.28 15.29 2.68
CA GLU A 189 9.52 16.63 3.20
C GLU A 189 9.87 17.54 2.02
N VAL A 190 9.10 18.60 1.82
CA VAL A 190 9.33 19.62 0.78
C VAL A 190 9.66 20.95 1.42
N THR A 191 10.80 21.52 1.05
CA THR A 191 11.19 22.87 1.47
C THR A 191 11.50 23.73 0.26
N VAL A 192 11.10 24.98 0.32
CA VAL A 192 11.42 25.99 -0.70
C VAL A 192 12.23 27.09 -0.02
N ASP A 193 13.48 27.28 -0.45
CA ASP A 193 14.45 28.18 0.19
C ASP A 193 14.57 27.96 1.72
N GLY A 194 14.48 26.69 2.15
CA GLY A 194 14.54 26.28 3.54
C GLY A 194 13.23 26.46 4.33
N VAL A 195 12.17 26.99 3.71
CA VAL A 195 10.83 27.08 4.34
C VAL A 195 10.05 25.79 4.06
N PRO A 196 9.54 25.10 5.10
CA PRO A 196 8.77 23.87 4.90
C PRO A 196 7.40 24.17 4.26
N TRP A 197 7.01 23.33 3.31
CA TRP A 197 5.70 23.34 2.66
C TRP A 197 4.91 22.11 3.10
N SER A 198 3.59 22.26 3.23
CA SER A 198 2.69 21.20 3.68
C SER A 198 2.01 20.49 2.52
N GLU A 199 1.74 19.21 2.68
CA GLU A 199 0.91 18.45 1.75
C GLU A 199 -0.57 18.78 1.98
N GLU A 200 -1.32 19.00 0.89
CA GLU A 200 -2.77 19.10 0.87
C GLU A 200 -3.35 17.98 0.00
N LEU A 201 -4.52 17.46 0.37
CA LEU A 201 -5.07 16.27 -0.26
C LEU A 201 -5.69 16.51 -1.64
N THR A 202 -6.52 17.53 -1.75
CA THR A 202 -7.37 17.74 -2.94
C THR A 202 -7.30 19.14 -3.52
N THR A 203 -7.14 20.15 -2.70
CA THR A 203 -7.26 21.54 -3.14
C THR A 203 -6.32 22.44 -2.36
N LEU A 204 -5.54 23.23 -3.07
CA LEU A 204 -4.73 24.28 -2.47
C LEU A 204 -5.61 25.50 -2.16
N TYR A 205 -5.32 26.17 -1.05
CA TYR A 205 -6.00 27.41 -0.66
C TYR A 205 -5.10 28.63 -0.89
N GLY A 206 -5.71 29.77 -1.16
CA GLY A 206 -4.98 31.00 -1.43
C GLY A 206 -4.02 31.38 -0.28
N GLY A 207 -2.77 31.71 -0.64
CA GLY A 207 -1.76 32.21 0.30
C GLY A 207 -1.07 31.16 1.16
N THR A 208 -1.36 29.86 0.96
CA THR A 208 -0.69 28.77 1.70
C THR A 208 0.58 28.29 1.02
N THR A 209 1.60 27.96 1.83
CA THR A 209 2.81 27.25 1.41
C THR A 209 2.51 25.76 1.40
N ALA A 210 1.82 25.30 0.36
CA ALA A 210 1.35 23.92 0.26
C ALA A 210 1.52 23.37 -1.15
N TYR A 211 1.53 22.04 -1.27
CA TYR A 211 1.61 21.30 -2.53
C TYR A 211 0.60 20.17 -2.56
N LEU A 212 0.24 19.72 -3.76
CA LEU A 212 -0.53 18.50 -3.99
C LEU A 212 0.41 17.36 -4.32
N LEU A 213 0.06 16.18 -3.83
CA LEU A 213 0.77 14.94 -4.14
C LEU A 213 -0.12 14.05 -4.99
N ASP A 214 0.36 13.65 -6.17
CA ASP A 214 -0.34 12.77 -7.09
C ASP A 214 0.49 11.56 -7.46
N ILE A 215 -0.19 10.45 -7.76
CA ILE A 215 0.42 9.26 -8.32
C ILE A 215 0.30 9.33 -9.83
N GLY A 216 1.43 9.45 -10.52
CA GLY A 216 1.49 9.46 -11.98
C GLY A 216 1.18 8.09 -12.60
N THR A 217 0.99 8.07 -13.92
CA THR A 217 0.63 6.86 -14.68
C THR A 217 1.64 5.72 -14.55
N ASP A 218 2.92 6.06 -14.38
CA ASP A 218 4.03 5.10 -14.24
C ASP A 218 4.36 4.77 -12.78
N ASN A 219 3.43 5.01 -11.86
CA ASN A 219 3.65 4.96 -10.41
C ASN A 219 4.74 5.93 -9.91
N ASN A 220 5.04 6.98 -10.66
CA ASN A 220 5.88 8.07 -10.20
C ASN A 220 5.11 8.95 -9.22
N THR A 221 5.83 9.61 -8.33
CA THR A 221 5.24 10.61 -7.43
C THR A 221 5.34 11.99 -8.08
N VAL A 222 4.22 12.68 -8.22
CA VAL A 222 4.15 14.03 -8.81
C VAL A 222 3.76 15.03 -7.72
N ILE A 223 4.58 16.06 -7.52
CA ILE A 223 4.35 17.15 -6.59
C ILE A 223 3.96 18.36 -7.41
N THR A 224 2.77 18.93 -7.17
CA THR A 224 2.27 20.10 -7.89
C THR A 224 2.09 21.26 -6.94
N PHE A 225 2.68 22.40 -7.29
CA PHE A 225 2.58 23.66 -6.53
C PHE A 225 1.40 24.52 -6.97
N GLY A 226 1.13 25.59 -6.25
CA GLY A 226 -0.02 26.48 -6.50
C GLY A 226 0.09 27.31 -7.78
N ASP A 227 -1.03 27.99 -8.10
CA ASP A 227 -1.18 28.88 -9.26
C ASP A 227 -1.11 30.38 -8.89
N GLY A 228 -0.87 30.70 -7.61
CA GLY A 228 -0.84 32.06 -7.08
C GLY A 228 -2.21 32.56 -6.63
N VAL A 229 -3.30 31.86 -6.96
CA VAL A 229 -4.66 32.08 -6.45
C VAL A 229 -4.99 30.98 -5.44
N ASN A 230 -4.74 29.74 -5.83
CA ASN A 230 -4.88 28.54 -5.01
C ASN A 230 -3.47 28.02 -4.66
N GLY A 231 -3.00 28.35 -3.46
CA GLY A 231 -1.63 28.08 -3.04
C GLY A 231 -0.60 29.06 -3.64
N LEU A 232 0.54 29.16 -2.98
CA LEU A 232 1.64 30.00 -3.45
C LEU A 232 2.40 29.34 -4.61
N ILE A 233 2.96 30.18 -5.48
CA ILE A 233 3.94 29.75 -6.50
C ILE A 233 5.32 29.86 -5.85
N PRO A 234 6.19 28.83 -5.91
CA PRO A 234 7.60 28.98 -5.55
C PRO A 234 8.24 30.07 -6.42
N ALA A 235 8.95 31.02 -5.79
CA ALA A 235 9.55 32.14 -6.51
C ALA A 235 10.51 31.64 -7.61
N ASN A 236 10.60 32.39 -8.71
CA ASN A 236 11.54 32.06 -9.78
C ASN A 236 12.98 32.05 -9.24
N GLY A 237 13.70 30.96 -9.45
CA GLY A 237 15.06 30.75 -8.95
C GLY A 237 15.12 30.18 -7.53
N ALA A 238 13.98 30.02 -6.84
CA ALA A 238 13.96 29.38 -5.52
C ALA A 238 14.41 27.93 -5.55
N ASN A 239 15.17 27.52 -4.55
CA ASN A 239 15.61 26.13 -4.42
C ASN A 239 14.52 25.27 -3.75
N ILE A 240 14.02 24.28 -4.49
CA ILE A 240 13.07 23.29 -4.00
C ILE A 240 13.85 22.04 -3.60
N LEU A 241 13.98 21.81 -2.32
CA LEU A 241 14.58 20.59 -1.77
C LEU A 241 13.46 19.62 -1.38
N ILE A 242 13.52 18.42 -1.95
CA ILE A 242 12.59 17.32 -1.68
C ILE A 242 13.38 16.19 -1.04
N VAL A 243 13.00 15.83 0.17
CA VAL A 243 13.56 14.69 0.92
C VAL A 243 12.50 13.60 0.95
N TYR A 244 12.85 12.41 0.52
CA TYR A 244 11.92 11.29 0.44
C TYR A 244 12.63 9.96 0.68
N TRP A 245 11.86 8.93 1.02
CA TRP A 245 12.36 7.59 1.25
C TRP A 245 11.89 6.64 0.16
N THR A 246 12.79 5.71 -0.20
CA THR A 246 12.50 4.61 -1.12
C THR A 246 12.87 3.29 -0.48
N GLY A 247 12.07 2.25 -0.69
CA GLY A 247 12.33 0.94 -0.11
C GLY A 247 11.50 -0.18 -0.76
N ASN A 248 11.57 -1.37 -0.17
CA ASN A 248 11.02 -2.61 -0.70
C ASN A 248 9.77 -3.09 0.06
N GLY A 249 9.29 -2.32 1.03
CA GLY A 249 8.13 -2.67 1.85
C GLY A 249 8.31 -4.01 2.58
N ILE A 250 7.39 -4.96 2.36
CA ILE A 250 7.46 -6.28 3.01
C ILE A 250 8.71 -7.08 2.63
N SER A 251 9.20 -6.91 1.40
CA SER A 251 10.41 -7.60 0.92
C SER A 251 11.70 -7.04 1.53
N GLY A 252 11.62 -5.92 2.23
CA GLY A 252 12.72 -5.30 2.97
C GLY A 252 12.94 -5.86 4.37
N ARG A 253 12.14 -6.85 4.82
CA ARG A 253 12.31 -7.48 6.12
C ARG A 253 13.58 -8.35 6.15
N VAL A 254 14.26 -8.35 7.29
CA VAL A 254 15.49 -9.10 7.51
C VAL A 254 15.41 -9.91 8.80
N GLY A 255 16.15 -11.03 8.84
CA GLY A 255 16.33 -11.82 10.05
C GLY A 255 17.32 -11.18 11.02
N ALA A 256 17.46 -11.76 12.21
CA ALA A 256 18.50 -11.38 13.15
C ALA A 256 19.91 -11.61 12.56
N ASP A 257 20.88 -10.82 12.98
CA ASP A 257 22.31 -10.89 12.62
C ASP A 257 22.61 -10.81 11.10
N THR A 258 21.74 -10.15 10.33
CA THR A 258 21.89 -10.04 8.86
C THR A 258 22.38 -8.68 8.38
N LEU A 259 22.17 -7.61 9.16
CA LEU A 259 22.61 -6.25 8.86
C LEU A 259 24.00 -6.03 9.47
N THR A 260 25.04 -6.26 8.69
CA THR A 260 26.42 -6.22 9.23
C THR A 260 27.38 -5.37 8.40
N LYS A 261 26.90 -4.83 7.25
CA LYS A 261 27.74 -4.05 6.35
C LYS A 261 27.38 -2.57 6.44
N THR A 262 28.30 -1.76 6.93
CA THR A 262 28.20 -0.30 6.86
C THR A 262 28.46 0.20 5.46
N GLU A 263 27.57 1.02 4.91
CA GLU A 263 27.71 1.59 3.57
C GLU A 263 28.36 2.98 3.61
N ASP A 264 28.14 3.72 4.67
CA ASP A 264 28.65 5.06 4.85
C ASP A 264 29.90 5.05 5.76
N THR A 265 30.87 5.93 5.47
CA THR A 265 32.02 6.13 6.29
C THR A 265 31.81 7.36 7.18
N LEU A 266 31.94 7.18 8.48
CA LEU A 266 31.79 8.25 9.45
C LEU A 266 33.15 8.91 9.72
N ILE A 267 33.27 10.21 9.46
CA ILE A 267 34.47 10.99 9.70
C ILE A 267 34.13 12.14 10.65
N GLN A 268 34.75 12.17 11.84
CA GLN A 268 34.58 13.24 12.81
C GLN A 268 35.93 13.62 13.43
N ASN A 269 36.11 14.89 13.69
CA ASN A 269 37.38 15.45 14.20
C ASN A 269 38.61 14.98 13.39
N THR A 270 38.46 14.94 12.05
CA THR A 270 39.49 14.48 11.10
C THR A 270 39.89 13.01 11.25
N GLN A 271 39.16 12.22 12.02
CA GLN A 271 39.41 10.79 12.22
C GLN A 271 38.28 9.98 11.58
N THR A 272 38.63 8.87 10.95
CA THR A 272 37.63 7.87 10.49
C THR A 272 37.21 7.05 11.71
N ILE A 273 35.90 7.03 11.94
CA ILE A 273 35.30 6.24 13.03
C ILE A 273 35.16 4.80 12.56
N ILE A 274 35.82 3.89 13.27
CA ILE A 274 35.72 2.44 12.99
C ILE A 274 34.57 1.87 13.81
N LEU A 275 33.60 1.32 13.14
CA LEU A 275 32.45 0.72 13.80
C LEU A 275 32.05 -0.58 13.10
N THR A 276 31.40 -1.47 13.82
CA THR A 276 30.70 -2.66 13.34
C THR A 276 29.25 -2.56 13.77
N ALA A 277 28.39 -3.17 13.01
CA ALA A 277 26.96 -3.11 13.21
C ALA A 277 26.38 -4.51 13.17
N THR A 278 25.35 -4.77 13.96
CA THR A 278 24.55 -5.99 13.91
C THR A 278 23.14 -5.74 14.44
N ASN A 279 22.15 -6.42 13.88
CA ASN A 279 20.79 -6.39 14.39
C ASN A 279 20.54 -7.65 15.24
N PRO A 280 20.49 -7.55 16.58
CA PRO A 280 20.27 -8.71 17.44
C PRO A 280 18.94 -9.41 17.23
N GLU A 281 17.94 -8.66 16.78
CA GLU A 281 16.59 -9.14 16.53
C GLU A 281 16.20 -8.99 15.05
N SER A 282 15.20 -9.78 14.61
CA SER A 282 14.64 -9.62 13.29
C SER A 282 13.81 -8.34 13.17
N SER A 283 13.78 -7.78 11.98
CA SER A 283 13.00 -6.55 11.70
C SER A 283 11.48 -6.76 11.90
N ILE A 284 10.82 -5.69 12.32
CA ILE A 284 9.38 -5.65 12.59
C ILE A 284 8.70 -4.67 11.61
N GLY A 285 7.44 -4.89 11.29
CA GLY A 285 6.70 -4.04 10.35
C GLY A 285 7.05 -4.34 8.90
N GLY A 286 7.03 -3.31 8.05
CA GLY A 286 7.22 -3.44 6.61
C GLY A 286 5.95 -3.89 5.89
N GLU A 287 5.42 -3.03 5.01
CA GLU A 287 4.20 -3.30 4.26
C GLU A 287 4.35 -2.81 2.83
N ASN A 288 3.70 -3.53 1.92
CA ASN A 288 3.57 -3.08 0.56
C ASN A 288 2.56 -1.92 0.49
N LYS A 289 2.65 -1.13 -0.58
CA LYS A 289 1.62 -0.11 -0.87
C LYS A 289 0.23 -0.73 -0.86
N GLU A 290 -0.75 0.02 -0.39
CA GLU A 290 -2.14 -0.42 -0.34
C GLU A 290 -2.63 -0.92 -1.70
N SER A 291 -3.36 -2.05 -1.72
CA SER A 291 -3.94 -2.59 -2.93
C SER A 291 -5.18 -1.81 -3.37
N ILE A 292 -5.48 -1.84 -4.67
CA ILE A 292 -6.68 -1.20 -5.23
C ILE A 292 -7.95 -1.78 -4.59
N GLU A 293 -7.99 -3.09 -4.40
CA GLU A 293 -9.13 -3.82 -3.82
C GLU A 293 -9.35 -3.42 -2.36
N HIS A 294 -8.26 -3.29 -1.60
CA HIS A 294 -8.32 -2.81 -0.22
C HIS A 294 -8.88 -1.39 -0.16
N ALA A 295 -8.37 -0.47 -0.98
CA ALA A 295 -8.86 0.90 -1.04
C ALA A 295 -10.35 0.97 -1.41
N LYS A 296 -10.81 0.21 -2.43
CA LYS A 296 -12.22 0.13 -2.81
C LYS A 296 -13.14 -0.35 -1.69
N TYR A 297 -12.64 -1.26 -0.85
CA TYR A 297 -13.41 -1.81 0.27
C TYR A 297 -13.44 -0.85 1.46
N TYR A 298 -12.29 -0.26 1.82
CA TYR A 298 -12.16 0.54 3.04
C TYR A 298 -12.51 2.02 2.87
N ALA A 299 -12.26 2.63 1.71
CA ALA A 299 -12.54 4.04 1.49
C ALA A 299 -14.03 4.43 1.71
N PRO A 300 -15.03 3.70 1.19
CA PRO A 300 -16.43 4.01 1.50
C PRO A 300 -16.79 3.79 2.97
N LYS A 301 -16.13 2.86 3.66
CA LYS A 301 -16.36 2.60 5.08
C LYS A 301 -15.75 3.70 5.95
N SER A 302 -14.57 4.21 5.59
CA SER A 302 -13.94 5.32 6.29
C SER A 302 -14.80 6.59 6.19
N LEU A 303 -15.38 6.86 5.02
CA LEU A 303 -16.32 7.98 4.84
C LEU A 303 -17.56 7.84 5.75
N ARG A 304 -18.18 6.64 5.81
CA ARG A 304 -19.35 6.41 6.69
C ARG A 304 -19.02 6.59 8.15
N ARG A 305 -17.84 6.15 8.56
CA ARG A 305 -17.37 6.30 9.93
C ARG A 305 -17.07 7.76 10.29
N GLY A 306 -16.50 8.52 9.36
CA GLY A 306 -15.86 9.80 9.66
C GLY A 306 -14.73 9.61 10.67
N ASN A 307 -14.46 10.62 11.51
CA ASN A 307 -13.40 10.54 12.54
C ASN A 307 -13.95 10.12 13.91
N ARG A 308 -14.90 9.17 13.96
CA ARG A 308 -15.51 8.68 15.20
C ARG A 308 -15.85 7.20 15.11
N LEU A 309 -15.77 6.53 16.27
CA LEU A 309 -16.08 5.10 16.43
C LEU A 309 -17.33 4.97 17.27
N VAL A 310 -18.42 4.49 16.67
CA VAL A 310 -19.75 4.39 17.32
C VAL A 310 -20.28 2.96 17.31
N THR A 311 -20.23 2.30 16.14
CA THR A 311 -20.74 0.93 15.97
C THR A 311 -19.62 -0.09 16.09
N LEU A 312 -19.99 -1.35 16.41
CA LEU A 312 -19.00 -2.46 16.40
C LEU A 312 -18.29 -2.58 15.04
N GLU A 313 -19.03 -2.37 13.94
CA GLU A 313 -18.43 -2.40 12.58
C GLU A 313 -17.40 -1.29 12.39
N ASP A 314 -17.56 -0.11 13.03
CA ASP A 314 -16.56 0.96 12.97
C ASP A 314 -15.24 0.54 13.61
N TYR A 315 -15.32 -0.10 14.79
CA TYR A 315 -14.13 -0.62 15.49
C TYR A 315 -13.47 -1.76 14.71
N ASP A 316 -14.27 -2.71 14.20
CA ASP A 316 -13.76 -3.82 13.37
C ASP A 316 -13.00 -3.29 12.15
N THR A 317 -13.62 -2.33 11.45
CA THR A 317 -13.07 -1.75 10.22
C THR A 317 -11.82 -0.91 10.50
N TYR A 318 -11.88 -0.08 11.55
CA TYR A 318 -10.74 0.75 11.94
C TYR A 318 -9.53 -0.09 12.34
N ALA A 319 -9.75 -1.04 13.25
CA ALA A 319 -8.65 -1.88 13.72
C ALA A 319 -8.09 -2.79 12.61
N SER A 320 -8.93 -3.35 11.73
CA SER A 320 -8.46 -4.20 10.62
C SER A 320 -7.69 -3.44 9.54
N SER A 321 -7.85 -2.12 9.45
CA SER A 321 -7.08 -1.26 8.57
C SER A 321 -5.88 -0.59 9.26
N TYR A 322 -5.71 -0.85 10.57
CA TYR A 322 -4.72 -0.15 11.37
C TYR A 322 -3.31 -0.70 11.13
N SER A 323 -2.40 0.19 10.82
CA SER A 323 -1.03 -0.13 10.52
C SER A 323 -0.12 1.03 10.81
N ILE A 324 1.00 0.75 11.48
CA ILE A 324 2.05 1.74 11.78
C ILE A 324 3.37 1.25 11.23
N ALA A 325 4.07 2.13 10.52
CA ALA A 325 5.40 1.86 10.02
C ALA A 325 6.34 1.52 11.20
N GLY A 326 7.04 0.39 11.12
CA GLY A 326 7.94 -0.09 12.16
C GLY A 326 7.30 -0.84 13.33
N LEU A 327 5.97 -0.80 13.50
CA LEU A 327 5.26 -1.58 14.53
C LEU A 327 4.44 -2.74 13.94
N GLY A 328 4.15 -2.69 12.64
CA GLY A 328 3.36 -3.70 11.93
C GLY A 328 1.89 -3.32 11.75
N ASN A 329 1.08 -4.29 11.40
CA ASN A 329 -0.35 -4.12 11.11
C ASN A 329 -1.22 -5.09 11.89
N VAL A 330 -2.48 -4.71 12.06
CA VAL A 330 -3.54 -5.61 12.48
C VAL A 330 -4.13 -6.26 11.23
N ALA A 331 -4.00 -7.58 11.12
CA ALA A 331 -4.48 -8.31 9.94
C ALA A 331 -5.97 -8.61 10.01
N ILE A 332 -6.49 -8.81 11.23
CA ILE A 332 -7.91 -9.07 11.47
C ILE A 332 -8.29 -8.55 12.85
N ALA A 333 -9.47 -7.93 12.93
CA ALA A 333 -10.04 -7.45 14.16
C ALA A 333 -11.52 -7.81 14.25
N LYS A 334 -12.01 -8.07 15.47
CA LYS A 334 -13.42 -8.30 15.73
C LYS A 334 -13.81 -7.82 17.12
N SER A 335 -14.84 -7.02 17.18
CA SER A 335 -15.37 -6.45 18.43
C SER A 335 -16.63 -7.17 18.91
N TYR A 336 -16.75 -7.30 20.22
CA TYR A 336 -17.93 -7.88 20.89
C TYR A 336 -18.30 -7.06 22.11
N TRP A 337 -19.60 -6.88 22.35
CA TRP A 337 -20.06 -6.29 23.60
C TRP A 337 -19.81 -7.25 24.76
N LYS A 338 -19.27 -6.73 25.85
CA LYS A 338 -19.08 -7.50 27.06
C LYS A 338 -20.41 -7.56 27.80
N SER A 339 -21.04 -8.73 27.80
CA SER A 339 -22.44 -8.93 28.23
C SER A 339 -22.68 -8.95 29.75
N SER A 340 -21.67 -8.66 30.58
CA SER A 340 -21.75 -8.88 32.01
C SER A 340 -22.46 -7.78 32.82
N ASP A 341 -22.62 -6.57 32.26
CA ASP A 341 -23.27 -5.45 32.94
C ASP A 341 -24.12 -4.62 31.99
N LEU A 342 -25.41 -4.53 32.25
CA LEU A 342 -26.37 -3.74 31.45
C LEU A 342 -26.05 -2.24 31.42
N TYR A 343 -25.16 -1.77 32.28
CA TYR A 343 -24.81 -0.36 32.47
C TYR A 343 -23.35 -0.05 32.11
N ALA A 344 -22.50 -1.04 31.86
CA ALA A 344 -21.13 -0.83 31.46
C ALA A 344 -21.07 -0.85 29.94
N CYS A 345 -20.84 0.31 29.33
CA CYS A 345 -20.51 0.44 27.90
C CYS A 345 -19.10 -0.11 27.65
N GLU A 346 -18.89 -1.41 27.93
CA GLU A 346 -17.63 -2.11 27.78
C GLU A 346 -17.68 -3.04 26.56
N MET A 347 -16.63 -3.00 25.76
CA MET A 347 -16.46 -3.89 24.62
C MET A 347 -15.05 -4.48 24.59
N ASP A 348 -14.95 -5.70 24.10
CA ASP A 348 -13.70 -6.40 23.86
C ASP A 348 -13.42 -6.39 22.36
N LEU A 349 -12.26 -5.87 21.95
CA LEU A 349 -11.76 -5.82 20.58
C LEU A 349 -10.62 -6.84 20.45
N TYR A 350 -10.89 -7.93 19.75
CA TYR A 350 -9.92 -8.98 19.48
C TYR A 350 -9.11 -8.63 18.24
N VAL A 351 -7.80 -8.70 18.33
CA VAL A 351 -6.88 -8.36 17.25
C VAL A 351 -5.84 -9.46 17.04
N LEU A 352 -5.45 -9.67 15.79
CA LEU A 352 -4.33 -10.52 15.39
C LEU A 352 -3.56 -9.86 14.24
N SER A 353 -2.25 -10.05 14.23
CA SER A 353 -1.35 -9.66 13.16
C SER A 353 -1.02 -10.86 12.26
N LYS A 354 -0.28 -10.65 11.18
CA LYS A 354 0.30 -11.72 10.35
C LYS A 354 1.81 -11.63 10.34
N ASP A 355 2.46 -12.79 10.37
CA ASP A 355 3.90 -12.92 10.17
C ASP A 355 4.31 -12.77 8.69
N ILE A 356 5.60 -12.90 8.40
CA ILE A 356 6.14 -12.84 7.03
C ILE A 356 5.66 -13.99 6.15
N SER A 357 5.26 -15.11 6.75
CA SER A 357 4.74 -16.30 6.05
C SER A 357 3.23 -16.24 5.83
N GLY A 358 2.56 -15.17 6.32
CA GLY A 358 1.12 -14.99 6.22
C GLY A 358 0.30 -15.67 7.32
N ASN A 359 0.95 -16.30 8.31
CA ASN A 359 0.26 -16.93 9.43
C ASN A 359 -0.20 -15.89 10.46
N TYR A 360 -1.33 -16.15 11.11
CA TYR A 360 -1.79 -15.30 12.19
C TYR A 360 -0.89 -15.44 13.41
N VAL A 361 -0.52 -14.32 13.97
CA VAL A 361 0.30 -14.19 15.18
C VAL A 361 -0.30 -13.16 16.14
N VAL A 362 0.10 -13.26 17.39
CA VAL A 362 -0.31 -12.28 18.41
C VAL A 362 0.20 -10.90 18.05
N THR A 363 -0.65 -9.88 18.16
CA THR A 363 -0.30 -8.50 17.89
C THR A 363 0.69 -7.97 18.92
N SER A 364 1.76 -7.27 18.49
CA SER A 364 2.76 -6.72 19.39
C SER A 364 2.15 -5.77 20.43
N THR A 365 2.72 -5.75 21.64
CA THR A 365 2.24 -4.87 22.73
C THR A 365 2.33 -3.40 22.32
N ALA A 366 3.38 -3.00 21.63
CA ALA A 366 3.59 -1.64 21.16
C ALA A 366 2.47 -1.21 20.18
N LEU A 367 2.13 -2.06 19.21
CA LEU A 367 1.05 -1.79 18.26
C LEU A 367 -0.33 -1.70 18.96
N LYS A 368 -0.61 -2.60 19.92
CA LYS A 368 -1.83 -2.55 20.74
C LYS A 368 -1.94 -1.28 21.57
N THR A 369 -0.84 -0.82 22.15
CA THR A 369 -0.81 0.42 22.95
C THR A 369 -1.12 1.63 22.09
N GLN A 370 -0.54 1.72 20.90
CA GLN A 370 -0.80 2.82 19.98
C GLN A 370 -2.23 2.77 19.43
N LEU A 371 -2.71 1.59 19.05
CA LEU A 371 -4.10 1.39 18.63
C LEU A 371 -5.08 1.82 19.73
N ALA A 372 -4.79 1.50 21.00
CA ALA A 372 -5.62 1.92 22.13
C ALA A 372 -5.64 3.44 22.28
N ALA A 373 -4.50 4.10 22.14
CA ALA A 373 -4.40 5.55 22.24
C ALA A 373 -5.22 6.25 21.11
N ASP A 374 -5.13 5.74 19.89
CA ASP A 374 -5.83 6.33 18.75
C ASP A 374 -7.35 6.06 18.80
N ILE A 375 -7.75 4.88 19.27
CA ILE A 375 -9.16 4.57 19.55
C ILE A 375 -9.70 5.51 20.64
N ASP A 376 -8.93 5.80 21.67
CA ASP A 376 -9.34 6.64 22.80
C ASP A 376 -9.71 8.07 22.37
N VAL A 377 -9.06 8.58 21.33
CA VAL A 377 -9.37 9.90 20.73
C VAL A 377 -10.68 9.88 19.94
N GLN A 378 -11.04 8.76 19.33
CA GLN A 378 -12.15 8.65 18.37
C GLN A 378 -13.42 7.99 18.95
N ARG A 379 -13.30 7.28 20.09
CA ARG A 379 -14.42 6.56 20.70
C ARG A 379 -15.46 7.49 21.30
N CYS A 380 -16.68 6.99 21.47
CA CYS A 380 -17.72 7.69 22.20
C CYS A 380 -17.33 7.89 23.68
N LEU A 381 -17.79 8.99 24.28
CA LEU A 381 -17.68 9.23 25.70
C LEU A 381 -18.33 8.09 26.49
N CYS A 382 -17.75 7.71 27.62
CA CYS A 382 -18.20 6.63 28.49
C CYS A 382 -18.07 5.20 27.92
N GLN A 383 -17.54 5.01 26.74
CA GLN A 383 -17.29 3.67 26.19
C GLN A 383 -15.88 3.23 26.55
N LYS A 384 -15.76 2.02 27.12
CA LYS A 384 -14.46 1.39 27.41
C LYS A 384 -14.18 0.29 26.40
N VAL A 385 -13.00 0.35 25.77
CA VAL A 385 -12.54 -0.63 24.79
C VAL A 385 -11.35 -1.38 25.38
N ASN A 386 -11.47 -2.71 25.47
CA ASN A 386 -10.36 -3.56 25.87
C ASN A 386 -9.79 -4.22 24.61
N ILE A 387 -8.51 -4.03 24.33
CA ILE A 387 -7.83 -4.70 23.22
C ILE A 387 -7.25 -6.01 23.73
N ILE A 388 -7.70 -7.11 23.14
CA ILE A 388 -7.40 -8.48 23.58
C ILE A 388 -6.80 -9.25 22.40
N ASP A 389 -5.83 -10.12 22.69
CA ASP A 389 -5.29 -11.00 21.67
C ASP A 389 -6.32 -12.05 21.25
N GLY A 390 -6.45 -12.27 19.96
CA GLY A 390 -7.24 -13.37 19.43
C GLY A 390 -6.60 -14.72 19.79
N ASN A 391 -7.42 -15.73 20.05
CA ASN A 391 -6.95 -17.09 20.28
C ASN A 391 -6.71 -17.78 18.93
N ILE A 392 -5.50 -18.31 18.73
CA ILE A 392 -5.10 -19.02 17.51
C ILE A 392 -5.19 -20.51 17.77
N ASN A 393 -6.10 -21.18 17.05
CA ASN A 393 -6.24 -22.63 17.12
C ASN A 393 -5.60 -23.28 15.89
N SER A 394 -4.60 -24.13 16.11
CA SER A 394 -4.00 -24.94 15.03
C SER A 394 -4.97 -26.07 14.65
N ILE A 395 -5.19 -26.24 13.36
CA ILE A 395 -6.03 -27.29 12.80
C ILE A 395 -5.13 -28.20 11.96
N ILE A 396 -5.19 -29.51 12.22
CA ILE A 396 -4.54 -30.51 11.40
C ILE A 396 -5.61 -31.15 10.53
N VAL A 397 -5.42 -31.11 9.23
CA VAL A 397 -6.28 -31.79 8.24
C VAL A 397 -5.52 -32.98 7.69
N ASP A 398 -6.05 -34.17 7.89
CA ASP A 398 -5.54 -35.42 7.31
C ASP A 398 -6.61 -35.96 6.36
N MET A 399 -6.23 -36.20 5.10
CA MET A 399 -7.17 -36.54 4.03
C MET A 399 -6.53 -37.48 3.01
N ASP A 400 -7.20 -38.57 2.70
CA ASP A 400 -6.85 -39.46 1.60
C ASP A 400 -7.47 -38.95 0.30
N VAL A 401 -6.63 -38.65 -0.70
CA VAL A 401 -7.04 -38.18 -2.02
C VAL A 401 -6.71 -39.22 -3.08
N TYR A 402 -7.73 -39.71 -3.80
CA TYR A 402 -7.55 -40.61 -4.92
C TYR A 402 -7.37 -39.82 -6.22
N VAL A 403 -6.21 -39.99 -6.85
CA VAL A 403 -5.86 -39.23 -8.05
C VAL A 403 -6.06 -40.05 -9.31
N ASN A 404 -6.70 -39.46 -10.31
CA ASN A 404 -6.88 -40.07 -11.62
C ASN A 404 -5.50 -40.34 -12.28
N SER A 405 -5.33 -41.53 -12.90
CA SER A 405 -4.07 -41.98 -13.48
C SER A 405 -3.45 -41.07 -14.57
N GLN A 406 -4.23 -40.15 -15.09
CA GLN A 406 -3.77 -39.16 -16.09
C GLN A 406 -3.07 -37.92 -15.45
N TYR A 407 -3.13 -37.77 -14.13
CA TYR A 407 -2.58 -36.63 -13.41
C TYR A 407 -1.42 -37.03 -12.50
N SER A 408 -0.52 -36.10 -12.24
CA SER A 408 0.57 -36.29 -11.29
C SER A 408 0.07 -36.22 -9.85
N PRO A 409 0.21 -37.27 -9.03
CA PRO A 409 -0.26 -37.24 -7.64
C PRO A 409 0.35 -36.10 -6.81
N VAL A 410 1.63 -35.77 -7.05
CA VAL A 410 2.33 -34.68 -6.34
C VAL A 410 1.72 -33.32 -6.65
N THR A 411 1.40 -33.06 -7.93
CA THR A 411 0.81 -31.80 -8.34
C THR A 411 -0.62 -31.66 -7.83
N VAL A 412 -1.41 -32.73 -7.89
CA VAL A 412 -2.79 -32.70 -7.37
C VAL A 412 -2.80 -32.50 -5.85
N ALA A 413 -1.92 -33.20 -5.12
CA ALA A 413 -1.79 -33.02 -3.67
C ALA A 413 -1.41 -31.56 -3.30
N ALA A 414 -0.48 -30.95 -4.03
CA ALA A 414 -0.11 -29.54 -3.82
C ALA A 414 -1.31 -28.62 -4.07
N ASN A 415 -2.03 -28.78 -5.19
CA ASN A 415 -3.19 -27.96 -5.53
C ASN A 415 -4.34 -28.10 -4.51
N VAL A 416 -4.57 -29.32 -3.98
CA VAL A 416 -5.56 -29.55 -2.91
C VAL A 416 -5.13 -28.83 -1.64
N THR A 417 -3.86 -28.95 -1.27
CA THR A 417 -3.30 -28.29 -0.09
C THR A 417 -3.43 -26.77 -0.19
N ASP A 418 -3.11 -26.20 -1.34
CA ASP A 418 -3.20 -24.75 -1.58
C ASP A 418 -4.64 -24.25 -1.49
N LYS A 419 -5.61 -24.95 -2.10
CA LYS A 419 -7.04 -24.60 -2.00
C LYS A 419 -7.58 -24.69 -0.56
N ILE A 420 -7.18 -25.70 0.19
CA ILE A 420 -7.59 -25.84 1.59
C ILE A 420 -6.97 -24.71 2.43
N ASN A 421 -5.69 -24.42 2.24
CA ASN A 421 -5.00 -23.32 2.92
C ASN A 421 -5.63 -21.96 2.60
N GLU A 422 -5.96 -21.69 1.34
CA GLU A 422 -6.67 -20.49 0.93
C GLU A 422 -8.02 -20.35 1.65
N TYR A 423 -8.80 -21.42 1.73
CA TYR A 423 -10.08 -21.42 2.44
C TYR A 423 -9.90 -21.19 3.95
N VAL A 424 -8.98 -21.89 4.60
CA VAL A 424 -8.73 -21.75 6.04
C VAL A 424 -8.25 -20.34 6.38
N THR A 425 -7.36 -19.77 5.56
CA THR A 425 -6.87 -18.39 5.75
C THR A 425 -7.93 -17.33 5.44
N SER A 426 -9.00 -17.66 4.70
CA SER A 426 -10.13 -16.78 4.44
C SER A 426 -11.15 -16.72 5.59
N LEU A 427 -11.08 -17.62 6.56
CA LEU A 427 -12.00 -17.62 7.69
C LEU A 427 -11.78 -16.40 8.59
N THR A 428 -12.87 -15.79 9.01
CA THR A 428 -12.88 -14.64 9.95
C THR A 428 -12.93 -15.14 11.39
N PHE A 429 -12.78 -14.23 12.37
CA PHE A 429 -12.96 -14.53 13.78
C PHE A 429 -14.30 -15.23 14.04
N GLY A 430 -14.25 -16.37 14.75
CA GLY A 430 -15.44 -17.18 15.05
C GLY A 430 -16.04 -17.90 13.84
N GLY A 431 -15.35 -17.87 12.68
CA GLY A 431 -15.78 -18.60 11.50
C GLY A 431 -15.81 -20.11 11.74
N SER A 432 -16.84 -20.79 11.23
CA SER A 432 -16.98 -22.24 11.36
C SER A 432 -16.28 -22.94 10.22
N LEU A 433 -15.44 -23.92 10.56
CA LEU A 433 -14.83 -24.84 9.61
C LEU A 433 -15.75 -26.03 9.41
N TYR A 434 -16.19 -26.28 8.19
CA TYR A 434 -17.04 -27.42 7.85
C TYR A 434 -16.22 -28.47 7.09
N VAL A 435 -16.19 -29.71 7.59
CA VAL A 435 -15.50 -30.84 6.93
C VAL A 435 -16.05 -31.08 5.53
N SER A 436 -17.38 -30.95 5.35
CA SER A 436 -18.01 -31.06 4.03
C SER A 436 -17.47 -30.05 3.01
N LYS A 437 -17.11 -28.85 3.46
CA LYS A 437 -16.54 -27.82 2.59
C LYS A 437 -15.09 -28.15 2.20
N LEU A 438 -14.32 -28.73 3.10
CA LEU A 438 -12.96 -29.21 2.80
C LEU A 438 -12.99 -30.32 1.73
N ILE A 439 -13.94 -31.25 1.85
CA ILE A 439 -14.14 -32.32 0.86
C ILE A 439 -14.56 -31.72 -0.50
N ASP A 440 -15.51 -30.78 -0.52
CA ASP A 440 -15.97 -30.11 -1.73
C ASP A 440 -14.82 -29.38 -2.45
N LEU A 441 -13.97 -28.69 -1.68
CA LEU A 441 -12.78 -28.01 -2.22
C LEU A 441 -11.77 -28.99 -2.81
N ALA A 442 -11.49 -30.09 -2.10
CA ALA A 442 -10.60 -31.12 -2.61
C ALA A 442 -11.12 -31.75 -3.91
N MET A 443 -12.42 -32.08 -3.96
CA MET A 443 -13.10 -32.62 -5.15
C MET A 443 -13.17 -31.62 -6.31
N SER A 444 -13.02 -30.32 -6.06
CA SER A 444 -13.02 -29.28 -7.10
C SER A 444 -11.67 -29.12 -7.80
N VAL A 445 -10.64 -29.88 -7.40
CA VAL A 445 -9.33 -29.88 -8.05
C VAL A 445 -9.33 -30.87 -9.19
N ASP A 446 -8.83 -30.43 -10.35
CA ASP A 446 -8.72 -31.31 -11.52
C ASP A 446 -7.79 -32.48 -11.20
N GLY A 447 -8.29 -33.70 -11.43
CA GLY A 447 -7.54 -34.95 -11.21
C GLY A 447 -7.85 -35.65 -9.88
N VAL A 448 -8.67 -35.11 -9.00
CA VAL A 448 -9.23 -35.79 -7.82
C VAL A 448 -10.42 -36.63 -8.21
#